data_a71751795baf10a4f6eb79d7bb74b7d4
#
_entry.id   a71751795baf10a4f6eb79d7bb74b7d4
#
_cell.length_a   1.000
_cell.length_b   1.000
_cell.length_c   1.000
_cell.angle_alpha   90.00
_cell.angle_beta   90.00
_cell.angle_gamma   90.00
#
_symmetry.space_group_name_H-M   'P 1'
#
loop_
_entity.id
_entity.type
_entity.pdbx_description
1 polymer ?
#
loop_
_entity_poly.entity_id
_entity_poly.type
_entity_poly.pdbx_seq_one_letter_code
_entity_poly.pdbx_strand_id
1 'polypeptide(L)'
;MKREEQKIENTWKMEDMYSSDQAMENDLDKALKMISEYNKYKDNVSKNKETLLEYLKFNDEINLMAEKVYVYSNQKYHEDMTNSKYQTYSGKAQKLVVELGSATAFFEPEILEMDENVLKEWLENKEFADYRRYISEILRAKAHTLDKKTEEILAKSKRMASAADNIYAMYNGADIDFPTVKDKDGNEIKITHGNFVPILSGADRQLRKDAFKALYGTYEKMKNTIAATYNANVEQACFYADVRNYPSTRAMYLDESNIPEEVYDNLIEVVHEHMDLMHRYVSLRKKALGVDQLHMYDVYAPIVETPDKKIPFEKAKEMVKAGLAPMGDDYISKLQEGFDNRWIDVYENEGKRSGAYSWGAYGVHPYVLLNYQGTLDHVFTLAHEMGHALHSYYSDSNQSYINAGYKIFVAEVASTCNESLLIHYLLKNTDNKAEKAYLINHFLEQFKGTLYRQTMFAEFEKITHKMVEEGETLTSDILCKVYYDLNKQYFGEDMVLDEEIALEWARIPHFYNPFYVYQYATGISAAIALSKKIMEQGEAGVKDYMKFLTGGGSKDPIDLLKLAGVDMTTKEPIEKALELFKELLDQMEQSFLSIDANA
;
A
#
# COMPACT_ATOMS: atom_id res chain seq x y z
N MET A 1 1.32 -1.00 -29.48
CA MET A 1 2.70 -0.50 -29.77
C MET A 1 3.67 -1.50 -29.16
N LYS A 2 4.72 -1.91 -29.89
CA LYS A 2 5.77 -2.75 -29.35
C LYS A 2 6.77 -1.93 -28.52
N ARG A 3 7.53 -2.57 -27.61
CA ARG A 3 8.54 -1.89 -26.80
C ARG A 3 9.55 -1.09 -27.61
N GLU A 4 10.05 -1.64 -28.71
CA GLU A 4 11.04 -1.03 -29.62
C GLU A 4 10.51 0.20 -30.40
N GLU A 5 9.20 0.38 -30.43
CA GLU A 5 8.54 1.53 -31.07
C GLU A 5 8.36 2.72 -30.11
N GLN A 6 8.61 2.51 -28.82
CA GLN A 6 8.56 3.58 -27.83
C GLN A 6 9.71 4.57 -28.07
N LYS A 7 9.41 5.86 -27.93
CA LYS A 7 10.44 6.88 -27.96
C LYS A 7 11.33 6.75 -26.72
N ILE A 8 12.62 6.84 -26.89
CA ILE A 8 13.61 6.66 -25.82
C ILE A 8 13.38 7.62 -24.65
N GLU A 9 12.93 8.85 -24.92
CA GLU A 9 12.61 9.86 -23.92
C GLU A 9 11.47 9.46 -22.98
N ASN A 10 10.63 8.50 -23.37
CA ASN A 10 9.49 7.99 -22.61
C ASN A 10 9.78 6.63 -21.94
N THR A 11 11.02 6.22 -21.91
CA THR A 11 11.46 4.93 -21.35
C THR A 11 12.50 5.16 -20.26
N TRP A 12 12.63 4.20 -19.35
CA TRP A 12 13.65 4.23 -18.30
C TRP A 12 15.07 4.34 -18.84
N LYS A 13 15.94 5.01 -18.09
CA LYS A 13 17.38 5.02 -18.31
C LYS A 13 18.03 3.95 -17.43
N MET A 14 17.85 2.69 -17.79
CA MET A 14 18.37 1.55 -17.02
C MET A 14 19.89 1.51 -16.96
N GLU A 15 20.54 2.23 -17.87
CA GLU A 15 22.01 2.39 -17.93
C GLU A 15 22.59 3.10 -16.71
N ASP A 16 21.76 3.86 -15.97
CA ASP A 16 22.18 4.50 -14.71
C ASP A 16 22.28 3.49 -13.56
N MET A 17 21.61 2.33 -13.66
CA MET A 17 21.74 1.24 -12.72
C MET A 17 22.85 0.26 -13.12
N TYR A 18 22.81 -0.26 -14.36
CA TYR A 18 23.85 -1.08 -14.96
C TYR A 18 24.06 -0.65 -16.41
N SER A 19 25.34 -0.39 -16.75
CA SER A 19 25.72 0.02 -18.11
C SER A 19 25.39 -0.99 -19.19
N SER A 20 25.18 -2.25 -18.82
CA SER A 20 24.79 -3.35 -19.70
C SER A 20 24.28 -4.56 -18.91
N ASP A 21 23.54 -5.45 -19.57
CA ASP A 21 23.15 -6.75 -19.01
C ASP A 21 24.36 -7.56 -18.53
N GLN A 22 25.49 -7.49 -19.24
CA GLN A 22 26.71 -8.17 -18.85
C GLN A 22 27.30 -7.64 -17.53
N ALA A 23 27.17 -6.34 -17.27
CA ALA A 23 27.60 -5.76 -16.00
C ALA A 23 26.76 -6.30 -14.83
N MET A 24 25.45 -6.43 -15.03
CA MET A 24 24.54 -7.05 -14.05
C MET A 24 24.87 -8.55 -13.85
N GLU A 25 25.11 -9.31 -14.92
CA GLU A 25 25.48 -10.74 -14.80
C GLU A 25 26.77 -10.93 -14.01
N ASN A 26 27.75 -10.03 -14.19
CA ASN A 26 28.99 -10.08 -13.42
C ASN A 26 28.76 -9.87 -11.92
N ASP A 27 27.88 -8.94 -11.54
CA ASP A 27 27.52 -8.72 -10.14
C ASP A 27 26.70 -9.89 -9.58
N LEU A 28 25.78 -10.46 -10.36
CA LEU A 28 25.06 -11.69 -10.00
C LEU A 28 26.02 -12.84 -9.68
N ASP A 29 27.00 -13.10 -10.56
CA ASP A 29 27.98 -14.15 -10.37
C ASP A 29 28.90 -13.86 -9.18
N LYS A 30 29.25 -12.59 -8.96
CA LYS A 30 30.04 -12.17 -7.79
C LYS A 30 29.27 -12.40 -6.50
N ALA A 31 28.03 -11.95 -6.42
CA ALA A 31 27.18 -12.11 -5.24
C ALA A 31 26.98 -13.60 -4.88
N LEU A 32 26.70 -14.46 -5.88
CA LEU A 32 26.59 -15.92 -5.67
C LEU A 32 27.86 -16.54 -5.10
N LYS A 33 29.04 -16.10 -5.54
CA LYS A 33 30.32 -16.57 -4.97
C LYS A 33 30.54 -16.12 -3.54
N MET A 34 30.13 -14.85 -3.23
CA MET A 34 30.27 -14.29 -1.89
C MET A 34 29.40 -15.02 -0.84
N ILE A 35 28.28 -15.63 -1.23
CA ILE A 35 27.39 -16.35 -0.29
C ILE A 35 28.15 -17.38 0.55
N SER A 36 29.11 -18.11 -0.04
CA SER A 36 29.90 -19.11 0.70
C SER A 36 30.74 -18.52 1.83
N GLU A 37 31.05 -17.23 1.78
CA GLU A 37 31.86 -16.56 2.80
C GLU A 37 31.09 -16.35 4.13
N TYR A 38 29.76 -16.44 4.13
CA TYR A 38 28.98 -16.42 5.37
C TYR A 38 29.38 -17.54 6.35
N ASN A 39 29.92 -18.66 5.85
CA ASN A 39 30.35 -19.74 6.70
C ASN A 39 31.46 -19.35 7.71
N LYS A 40 32.24 -18.29 7.43
CA LYS A 40 33.28 -17.82 8.37
C LYS A 40 32.68 -17.07 9.56
N TYR A 41 31.45 -16.55 9.41
CA TYR A 41 30.76 -15.78 10.44
C TYR A 41 29.84 -16.61 11.33
N LYS A 42 29.31 -17.71 10.78
CA LYS A 42 28.43 -18.62 11.52
C LYS A 42 29.11 -19.16 12.76
N ASP A 43 28.42 -19.10 13.90
CA ASP A 43 28.93 -19.45 15.24
C ASP A 43 30.15 -18.60 15.70
N ASN A 44 30.35 -17.43 15.06
CA ASN A 44 31.49 -16.54 15.34
C ASN A 44 31.10 -15.06 15.58
N VAL A 45 29.92 -14.60 15.12
CA VAL A 45 29.51 -13.17 15.25
C VAL A 45 29.33 -12.77 16.72
N SER A 46 29.01 -13.70 17.58
CA SER A 46 28.83 -13.49 19.02
C SER A 46 30.14 -13.50 19.84
N LYS A 47 31.28 -13.88 19.23
CA LYS A 47 32.54 -14.07 19.97
C LYS A 47 33.27 -12.76 20.28
N ASN A 48 33.26 -11.80 19.41
CA ASN A 48 33.87 -10.49 19.61
C ASN A 48 33.23 -9.45 18.68
N LYS A 49 33.37 -8.19 19.08
CA LYS A 49 32.75 -7.04 18.36
C LYS A 49 33.33 -6.82 16.96
N GLU A 50 34.59 -7.16 16.75
CA GLU A 50 35.27 -6.99 15.46
C GLU A 50 34.64 -7.91 14.40
N THR A 51 34.39 -9.18 14.76
CA THR A 51 33.74 -10.15 13.88
C THR A 51 32.29 -9.78 13.59
N LEU A 52 31.56 -9.27 14.59
CA LEU A 52 30.19 -8.76 14.38
C LEU A 52 30.19 -7.60 13.41
N LEU A 53 31.07 -6.62 13.58
CA LEU A 53 31.16 -5.46 12.71
C LEU A 53 31.57 -5.85 11.28
N GLU A 54 32.50 -6.79 11.13
CA GLU A 54 32.93 -7.33 9.84
C GLU A 54 31.76 -8.03 9.12
N TYR A 55 30.98 -8.83 9.84
CA TYR A 55 29.76 -9.45 9.30
C TYR A 55 28.76 -8.41 8.81
N LEU A 56 28.44 -7.40 9.63
CA LEU A 56 27.45 -6.39 9.28
C LEU A 56 27.85 -5.63 8.01
N LYS A 57 29.11 -5.21 7.90
CA LYS A 57 29.64 -4.55 6.70
C LYS A 57 29.62 -5.46 5.46
N PHE A 58 30.01 -6.71 5.64
CA PHE A 58 29.97 -7.72 4.56
C PHE A 58 28.54 -7.98 4.10
N ASN A 59 27.61 -8.06 5.06
CA ASN A 59 26.19 -8.25 4.78
C ASN A 59 25.60 -7.07 3.99
N ASP A 60 25.97 -5.83 4.32
CA ASP A 60 25.58 -4.65 3.54
C ASP A 60 26.14 -4.70 2.11
N GLU A 61 27.44 -5.06 1.93
CA GLU A 61 28.06 -5.14 0.61
C GLU A 61 27.34 -6.12 -0.32
N ILE A 62 27.03 -7.32 0.17
CA ILE A 62 26.38 -8.33 -0.66
C ILE A 62 24.90 -8.01 -0.90
N ASN A 63 24.18 -7.47 0.09
CA ASN A 63 22.78 -7.10 -0.06
C ASN A 63 22.60 -5.92 -1.03
N LEU A 64 23.46 -4.90 -0.98
CA LEU A 64 23.49 -3.81 -1.97
C LEU A 64 23.61 -4.34 -3.41
N MET A 65 24.51 -5.29 -3.61
CA MET A 65 24.71 -5.91 -4.92
C MET A 65 23.48 -6.77 -5.32
N ALA A 66 22.97 -7.58 -4.40
CA ALA A 66 21.81 -8.43 -4.64
C ALA A 66 20.55 -7.63 -4.94
N GLU A 67 20.30 -6.53 -4.19
CA GLU A 67 19.20 -5.60 -4.44
C GLU A 67 19.28 -5.01 -5.84
N LYS A 68 20.44 -4.48 -6.22
CA LYS A 68 20.66 -3.88 -7.53
C LYS A 68 20.43 -4.87 -8.68
N VAL A 69 20.93 -6.09 -8.54
CA VAL A 69 20.69 -7.21 -9.49
C VAL A 69 19.19 -7.53 -9.56
N TYR A 70 18.54 -7.61 -8.40
CA TYR A 70 17.12 -7.96 -8.32
C TYR A 70 16.23 -6.90 -8.95
N VAL A 71 16.45 -5.62 -8.61
CA VAL A 71 15.68 -4.50 -9.15
C VAL A 71 15.86 -4.38 -10.66
N TYR A 72 17.09 -4.37 -11.16
CA TYR A 72 17.38 -4.31 -12.60
C TYR A 72 16.69 -5.43 -13.38
N SER A 73 16.89 -6.67 -12.92
CA SER A 73 16.35 -7.85 -13.61
C SER A 73 14.83 -7.82 -13.71
N ASN A 74 14.15 -7.41 -12.63
CA ASN A 74 12.68 -7.33 -12.60
C ASN A 74 12.15 -6.11 -13.37
N GLN A 75 12.81 -4.96 -13.32
CA GLN A 75 12.39 -3.79 -14.09
C GLN A 75 12.54 -4.06 -15.59
N LYS A 76 13.63 -4.68 -16.03
CA LYS A 76 13.79 -5.13 -17.42
C LYS A 76 12.72 -6.14 -17.84
N TYR A 77 12.32 -7.02 -16.95
CA TYR A 77 11.19 -7.93 -17.17
C TYR A 77 9.85 -7.20 -17.24
N HIS A 78 9.63 -6.16 -16.43
CA HIS A 78 8.40 -5.38 -16.43
C HIS A 78 8.23 -4.48 -17.67
N GLU A 79 9.32 -4.11 -18.34
CA GLU A 79 9.25 -3.40 -19.64
C GLU A 79 8.56 -4.24 -20.73
N ASP A 80 8.78 -5.56 -20.71
CA ASP A 80 8.19 -6.54 -21.63
C ASP A 80 8.26 -7.95 -21.00
N MET A 81 7.17 -8.38 -20.39
CA MET A 81 7.07 -9.69 -19.74
C MET A 81 7.06 -10.88 -20.73
N THR A 82 6.97 -10.62 -22.03
CA THR A 82 7.08 -11.66 -23.07
C THR A 82 8.52 -11.98 -23.41
N ASN A 83 9.48 -11.15 -22.96
CA ASN A 83 10.89 -11.32 -23.23
C ASN A 83 11.52 -12.42 -22.35
N SER A 84 11.78 -13.58 -22.94
CA SER A 84 12.32 -14.76 -22.25
C SER A 84 13.69 -14.56 -21.59
N LYS A 85 14.53 -13.65 -22.14
CA LYS A 85 15.83 -13.30 -21.55
C LYS A 85 15.63 -12.65 -20.19
N TYR A 86 14.78 -11.63 -20.10
CA TYR A 86 14.54 -10.91 -18.85
C TYR A 86 13.71 -11.71 -17.85
N GLN A 87 12.82 -12.58 -18.32
CA GLN A 87 12.18 -13.60 -17.48
C GLN A 87 13.21 -14.50 -16.82
N THR A 88 14.26 -14.92 -17.58
CA THR A 88 15.35 -15.72 -17.03
C THR A 88 16.18 -14.96 -16.01
N TYR A 89 16.46 -13.67 -16.24
CA TYR A 89 17.19 -12.84 -15.29
C TYR A 89 16.41 -12.63 -13.98
N SER A 90 15.12 -12.35 -14.07
CA SER A 90 14.24 -12.26 -12.90
C SER A 90 14.28 -13.56 -12.06
N GLY A 91 14.20 -14.73 -12.71
CA GLY A 91 14.32 -16.03 -12.04
C GLY A 91 15.69 -16.26 -11.36
N LYS A 92 16.79 -15.86 -12.01
CA LYS A 92 18.14 -15.94 -11.42
C LYS A 92 18.30 -14.99 -10.23
N ALA A 93 17.77 -13.76 -10.34
CA ALA A 93 17.82 -12.79 -9.26
C ALA A 93 16.98 -13.25 -8.05
N GLN A 94 15.80 -13.84 -8.28
CA GLN A 94 14.99 -14.46 -7.22
C GLN A 94 15.75 -15.59 -6.51
N LYS A 95 16.47 -16.42 -7.26
CA LYS A 95 17.30 -17.49 -6.69
C LYS A 95 18.41 -16.92 -5.79
N LEU A 96 19.10 -15.85 -6.23
CA LEU A 96 20.12 -15.17 -5.44
C LEU A 96 19.55 -14.71 -4.07
N VAL A 97 18.39 -14.07 -4.06
CA VAL A 97 17.74 -13.59 -2.82
C VAL A 97 17.41 -14.74 -1.88
N VAL A 98 16.89 -15.86 -2.40
CA VAL A 98 16.59 -17.06 -1.61
C VAL A 98 17.85 -17.68 -1.01
N GLU A 99 18.93 -17.82 -1.79
CA GLU A 99 20.21 -18.37 -1.32
C GLU A 99 20.85 -17.46 -0.26
N LEU A 100 20.79 -16.15 -0.46
CA LEU A 100 21.28 -15.15 0.49
C LEU A 100 20.53 -15.21 1.82
N GLY A 101 19.18 -15.22 1.79
CA GLY A 101 18.36 -15.36 2.98
C GLY A 101 18.64 -16.67 3.74
N SER A 102 18.87 -17.76 3.03
CA SER A 102 19.25 -19.05 3.65
C SER A 102 20.63 -19.00 4.31
N ALA A 103 21.60 -18.31 3.69
CA ALA A 103 22.95 -18.20 4.21
C ALA A 103 23.06 -17.30 5.45
N THR A 104 22.18 -16.32 5.59
CA THR A 104 22.15 -15.36 6.71
C THR A 104 21.24 -15.78 7.86
N ALA A 105 20.44 -16.83 7.72
CA ALA A 105 19.44 -17.27 8.69
C ALA A 105 19.98 -17.62 10.08
N PHE A 106 21.30 -17.79 10.23
CA PHE A 106 21.96 -18.04 11.53
C PHE A 106 22.10 -16.79 12.39
N PHE A 107 22.07 -15.59 11.78
CA PHE A 107 22.50 -14.36 12.41
C PHE A 107 21.59 -13.92 13.56
N GLU A 108 20.30 -13.77 13.30
CA GLU A 108 19.35 -13.33 14.34
C GLU A 108 19.33 -14.26 15.57
N PRO A 109 19.24 -15.60 15.41
CA PRO A 109 19.34 -16.51 16.53
C PRO A 109 20.65 -16.36 17.33
N GLU A 110 21.80 -16.19 16.65
CA GLU A 110 23.09 -16.03 17.33
C GLU A 110 23.17 -14.72 18.12
N ILE A 111 22.60 -13.63 17.60
CA ILE A 111 22.50 -12.35 18.32
C ILE A 111 21.58 -12.46 19.54
N LEU A 112 20.45 -13.14 19.43
CA LEU A 112 19.49 -13.33 20.51
C LEU A 112 20.02 -14.20 21.67
N GLU A 113 20.97 -15.09 21.39
CA GLU A 113 21.66 -15.91 22.41
C GLU A 113 22.73 -15.11 23.19
N MET A 114 23.16 -13.94 22.71
CA MET A 114 24.17 -13.13 23.39
C MET A 114 23.65 -12.52 24.70
N ASP A 115 24.60 -12.26 25.63
CA ASP A 115 24.33 -11.42 26.78
C ASP A 115 24.05 -9.98 26.33
N GLU A 116 22.89 -9.46 26.68
CA GLU A 116 22.43 -8.13 26.23
C GLU A 116 23.34 -7.00 26.70
N ASN A 117 23.97 -7.13 27.89
CA ASN A 117 24.85 -6.08 28.39
C ASN A 117 26.13 -6.00 27.57
N VAL A 118 26.68 -7.17 27.21
CA VAL A 118 27.84 -7.25 26.31
C VAL A 118 27.52 -6.66 24.95
N LEU A 119 26.37 -7.03 24.37
CA LEU A 119 25.95 -6.51 23.07
C LEU A 119 25.70 -5.00 23.13
N LYS A 120 25.04 -4.48 24.16
CA LYS A 120 24.84 -3.04 24.38
C LYS A 120 26.17 -2.29 24.48
N GLU A 121 27.14 -2.83 25.21
CA GLU A 121 28.50 -2.25 25.31
C GLU A 121 29.18 -2.18 23.93
N TRP A 122 29.05 -3.22 23.09
CA TRP A 122 29.60 -3.20 21.73
C TRP A 122 28.93 -2.15 20.87
N LEU A 123 27.60 -2.02 20.96
CA LEU A 123 26.81 -1.05 20.18
C LEU A 123 27.07 0.42 20.58
N GLU A 124 27.64 0.69 21.77
CA GLU A 124 28.06 2.04 22.14
C GLU A 124 29.23 2.54 21.29
N ASN A 125 30.03 1.63 20.71
CA ASN A 125 31.09 1.99 19.79
C ASN A 125 30.56 2.77 18.58
N LYS A 126 31.25 3.85 18.20
CA LYS A 126 30.85 4.72 17.09
C LYS A 126 30.72 3.96 15.76
N GLU A 127 31.51 2.91 15.56
CA GLU A 127 31.50 2.12 14.34
C GLU A 127 30.20 1.32 14.13
N PHE A 128 29.42 1.10 15.19
CA PHE A 128 28.10 0.46 15.15
C PHE A 128 26.94 1.45 15.00
N ALA A 129 27.22 2.74 14.87
CA ALA A 129 26.16 3.75 14.89
C ALA A 129 25.00 3.46 13.93
N ASP A 130 25.32 3.02 12.70
CA ASP A 130 24.33 2.71 11.68
C ASP A 130 23.56 1.40 11.95
N TYR A 131 24.16 0.48 12.71
CA TYR A 131 23.59 -0.84 12.98
C TYR A 131 22.79 -0.94 14.29
N ARG A 132 22.85 0.10 15.14
CA ARG A 132 22.16 0.10 16.44
C ARG A 132 20.67 -0.16 16.29
N ARG A 133 20.06 0.49 15.33
CA ARG A 133 18.63 0.34 15.07
C ARG A 133 18.28 -1.11 14.68
N TYR A 134 18.98 -1.64 13.71
CA TYR A 134 18.78 -3.02 13.23
C TYR A 134 18.92 -4.05 14.35
N ILE A 135 20.00 -3.96 15.14
CA ILE A 135 20.22 -4.86 16.27
C ILE A 135 19.16 -4.65 17.38
N SER A 136 18.71 -3.40 17.61
CA SER A 136 17.65 -3.13 18.58
C SER A 136 16.30 -3.74 18.16
N GLU A 137 15.99 -3.77 16.87
CA GLU A 137 14.79 -4.46 16.35
C GLU A 137 14.86 -5.97 16.59
N ILE A 138 16.03 -6.60 16.37
CA ILE A 138 16.24 -8.02 16.68
C ILE A 138 16.04 -8.26 18.18
N LEU A 139 16.62 -7.42 19.05
CA LEU A 139 16.48 -7.57 20.51
C LEU A 139 15.03 -7.37 20.97
N ARG A 140 14.26 -6.50 20.34
CA ARG A 140 12.83 -6.31 20.65
C ARG A 140 12.05 -7.61 20.43
N ALA A 141 12.35 -8.34 19.37
CA ALA A 141 11.72 -9.61 19.09
C ALA A 141 12.07 -10.74 20.08
N LYS A 142 13.06 -10.54 20.98
CA LYS A 142 13.53 -11.56 21.93
C LYS A 142 12.44 -12.05 22.88
N ALA A 143 11.54 -11.17 23.31
CA ALA A 143 10.43 -11.53 24.21
C ALA A 143 9.45 -12.54 23.55
N HIS A 144 9.45 -12.60 22.23
CA HIS A 144 8.57 -13.41 21.39
C HIS A 144 9.31 -14.49 20.59
N THR A 145 10.60 -14.67 20.88
CA THR A 145 11.43 -15.72 20.28
C THR A 145 11.57 -16.87 21.26
N LEU A 146 11.35 -18.10 20.76
CA LEU A 146 11.41 -19.32 21.54
C LEU A 146 12.78 -20.00 21.43
N ASP A 147 12.93 -21.14 22.09
CA ASP A 147 14.16 -21.93 21.95
C ASP A 147 14.37 -22.41 20.51
N LYS A 148 15.61 -22.65 20.14
CA LYS A 148 16.03 -23.01 18.77
C LYS A 148 15.24 -24.18 18.16
N LYS A 149 14.94 -25.21 18.97
CA LYS A 149 14.23 -26.39 18.48
C LYS A 149 12.76 -26.05 18.17
N THR A 150 12.14 -25.26 19.01
CA THR A 150 10.77 -24.78 18.82
C THR A 150 10.68 -23.85 17.60
N GLU A 151 11.65 -22.93 17.43
CA GLU A 151 11.71 -22.07 16.23
C GLU A 151 11.89 -22.88 14.94
N GLU A 152 12.70 -23.93 14.94
CA GLU A 152 12.82 -24.83 13.78
C GLU A 152 11.49 -25.54 13.44
N ILE A 153 10.71 -25.92 14.45
CA ILE A 153 9.39 -26.52 14.25
C ILE A 153 8.41 -25.49 13.69
N LEU A 154 8.37 -24.29 14.26
CA LEU A 154 7.51 -23.20 13.80
C LEU A 154 7.85 -22.76 12.38
N ALA A 155 9.13 -22.68 12.03
CA ALA A 155 9.56 -22.38 10.66
C ALA A 155 9.05 -23.43 9.66
N LYS A 156 9.10 -24.73 10.02
CA LYS A 156 8.57 -25.80 9.18
C LYS A 156 7.04 -25.78 9.09
N SER A 157 6.35 -25.38 10.16
CA SER A 157 4.89 -25.30 10.18
C SER A 157 4.31 -24.21 9.27
N LYS A 158 5.09 -23.16 8.95
CA LYS A 158 4.68 -22.09 8.02
C LYS A 158 4.20 -22.61 6.67
N ARG A 159 4.74 -23.71 6.18
CA ARG A 159 4.29 -24.33 4.92
C ARG A 159 2.87 -24.93 5.03
N MET A 160 2.46 -25.39 6.21
CA MET A 160 1.10 -25.84 6.44
C MET A 160 0.17 -24.64 6.70
N ALA A 161 0.69 -23.67 7.42
CA ALA A 161 -0.03 -22.46 7.77
C ALA A 161 -0.46 -21.66 6.53
N SER A 162 0.38 -21.53 5.51
CA SER A 162 0.03 -20.86 4.24
C SER A 162 -0.98 -21.60 3.37
N ALA A 163 -1.47 -22.79 3.79
CA ALA A 163 -2.40 -23.57 2.98
C ALA A 163 -3.75 -22.86 2.79
N ALA A 164 -4.26 -22.18 3.83
CA ALA A 164 -5.55 -21.48 3.77
C ALA A 164 -5.51 -20.35 2.72
N ASP A 165 -4.50 -19.51 2.75
CA ASP A 165 -4.29 -18.44 1.75
C ASP A 165 -4.11 -19.03 0.34
N ASN A 166 -3.26 -20.05 0.19
CA ASN A 166 -3.05 -20.70 -1.11
C ASN A 166 -4.33 -21.32 -1.69
N ILE A 167 -5.17 -21.98 -0.87
CA ILE A 167 -6.45 -22.54 -1.32
C ILE A 167 -7.38 -21.42 -1.78
N TYR A 168 -7.49 -20.35 -0.99
CA TYR A 168 -8.26 -19.19 -1.37
C TYR A 168 -7.74 -18.55 -2.67
N ALA A 169 -6.44 -18.35 -2.79
CA ALA A 169 -5.82 -17.77 -3.98
C ALA A 169 -6.08 -18.61 -5.24
N MET A 170 -5.99 -19.95 -5.14
CA MET A 170 -6.33 -20.85 -6.26
C MET A 170 -7.80 -20.75 -6.65
N TYR A 171 -8.71 -20.81 -5.67
CA TYR A 171 -10.12 -20.66 -5.95
C TYR A 171 -10.43 -19.29 -6.57
N ASN A 172 -10.02 -18.21 -5.89
CA ASN A 172 -10.39 -16.84 -6.28
C ASN A 172 -9.69 -16.37 -7.56
N GLY A 173 -8.47 -16.84 -7.82
CA GLY A 173 -7.68 -16.41 -8.98
C GLY A 173 -7.75 -17.31 -10.21
N ALA A 174 -8.07 -18.62 -10.02
CA ALA A 174 -8.01 -19.59 -11.11
C ALA A 174 -9.33 -20.34 -11.35
N ASP A 175 -10.00 -20.80 -10.28
CA ASP A 175 -11.14 -21.72 -10.44
C ASP A 175 -12.49 -21.01 -10.47
N ILE A 176 -12.58 -19.77 -9.95
CA ILE A 176 -13.85 -19.03 -9.92
C ILE A 176 -14.29 -18.66 -11.34
N ASP A 177 -15.50 -19.04 -11.68
CA ASP A 177 -16.11 -18.74 -12.99
C ASP A 177 -17.39 -17.91 -12.79
N PHE A 178 -17.29 -16.62 -13.11
CA PHE A 178 -18.43 -15.71 -13.03
C PHE A 178 -19.33 -15.85 -14.25
N PRO A 179 -20.64 -15.64 -14.11
CA PRO A 179 -21.55 -15.69 -15.23
C PRO A 179 -21.38 -14.50 -16.18
N THR A 180 -22.03 -14.59 -17.33
CA THR A 180 -22.19 -13.53 -18.31
C THR A 180 -23.48 -12.77 -18.02
N VAL A 181 -23.46 -11.45 -18.10
CA VAL A 181 -24.61 -10.54 -18.05
C VAL A 181 -24.80 -9.83 -19.36
N LYS A 182 -25.93 -9.17 -19.58
CA LYS A 182 -26.22 -8.43 -20.81
C LYS A 182 -26.33 -6.94 -20.53
N ASP A 183 -25.76 -6.13 -21.39
CA ASP A 183 -25.97 -4.69 -21.37
C ASP A 183 -27.35 -4.31 -22.01
N LYS A 184 -27.69 -3.05 -21.98
CA LYS A 184 -28.94 -2.50 -22.54
C LYS A 184 -29.11 -2.78 -24.05
N ASP A 185 -28.02 -3.01 -24.78
CA ASP A 185 -28.01 -3.27 -26.22
C ASP A 185 -28.03 -4.79 -26.50
N GLY A 186 -28.05 -5.63 -25.45
CA GLY A 186 -28.11 -7.09 -25.55
C GLY A 186 -26.74 -7.76 -25.73
N ASN A 187 -25.65 -7.01 -25.66
CA ASN A 187 -24.30 -7.56 -25.74
C ASN A 187 -23.97 -8.36 -24.47
N GLU A 188 -23.33 -9.48 -24.68
CA GLU A 188 -22.89 -10.36 -23.57
C GLU A 188 -21.56 -9.88 -22.99
N ILE A 189 -21.53 -9.69 -21.66
CA ILE A 189 -20.36 -9.26 -20.91
C ILE A 189 -20.03 -10.33 -19.86
N LYS A 190 -18.90 -11.01 -20.04
CA LYS A 190 -18.37 -11.94 -19.04
C LYS A 190 -17.87 -11.14 -17.85
N ILE A 191 -18.36 -11.43 -16.64
CA ILE A 191 -17.86 -10.78 -15.43
C ILE A 191 -16.49 -11.35 -15.07
N THR A 192 -15.60 -10.47 -14.62
CA THR A 192 -14.27 -10.79 -14.10
C THR A 192 -13.97 -9.92 -12.89
N HIS A 193 -12.95 -10.26 -12.10
CA HIS A 193 -12.47 -9.38 -11.03
C HIS A 193 -12.08 -7.99 -11.55
N GLY A 194 -11.46 -7.92 -12.73
CA GLY A 194 -10.96 -6.67 -13.30
C GLY A 194 -12.05 -5.75 -13.86
N ASN A 195 -13.17 -6.30 -14.36
CA ASN A 195 -14.23 -5.46 -14.95
C ASN A 195 -15.43 -5.21 -14.03
N PHE A 196 -15.48 -5.83 -12.86
CA PHE A 196 -16.62 -5.68 -11.94
C PHE A 196 -16.80 -4.23 -11.47
N VAL A 197 -15.78 -3.61 -10.91
CA VAL A 197 -15.86 -2.21 -10.46
C VAL A 197 -16.07 -1.25 -11.64
N PRO A 198 -15.37 -1.37 -12.78
CA PRO A 198 -15.71 -0.65 -14.02
C PRO A 198 -17.17 -0.77 -14.44
N ILE A 199 -17.79 -1.95 -14.36
CA ILE A 199 -19.22 -2.12 -14.64
C ILE A 199 -20.07 -1.33 -13.64
N LEU A 200 -19.78 -1.44 -12.34
CA LEU A 200 -20.49 -0.69 -11.29
C LEU A 200 -20.30 0.83 -11.40
N SER A 201 -19.24 1.27 -12.05
CA SER A 201 -18.99 2.70 -12.36
C SER A 201 -19.63 3.14 -13.68
N GLY A 202 -20.32 2.24 -14.39
CA GLY A 202 -21.03 2.55 -15.63
C GLY A 202 -22.38 3.24 -15.40
N ALA A 203 -22.90 3.89 -16.43
CA ALA A 203 -24.19 4.59 -16.39
C ALA A 203 -25.42 3.64 -16.39
N ASP A 204 -25.26 2.41 -16.90
CA ASP A 204 -26.35 1.42 -17.01
C ASP A 204 -26.65 0.80 -15.64
N ARG A 205 -27.71 1.29 -14.99
CA ARG A 205 -28.13 0.82 -13.66
C ARG A 205 -28.55 -0.64 -13.62
N GLN A 206 -29.22 -1.11 -14.71
CA GLN A 206 -29.65 -2.51 -14.77
C GLN A 206 -28.44 -3.44 -14.88
N LEU A 207 -27.48 -3.08 -15.69
CA LEU A 207 -26.22 -3.82 -15.80
C LEU A 207 -25.45 -3.85 -14.48
N ARG A 208 -25.40 -2.72 -13.73
CA ARG A 208 -24.80 -2.70 -12.37
C ARG A 208 -25.46 -3.70 -11.45
N LYS A 209 -26.80 -3.70 -11.41
CA LYS A 209 -27.59 -4.62 -10.60
C LYS A 209 -27.33 -6.08 -10.96
N ASP A 210 -27.36 -6.39 -12.25
CA ASP A 210 -27.21 -7.76 -12.75
C ASP A 210 -25.78 -8.27 -12.51
N ALA A 211 -24.76 -7.43 -12.73
CA ALA A 211 -23.38 -7.77 -12.43
C ALA A 211 -23.13 -7.99 -10.93
N PHE A 212 -23.72 -7.15 -10.08
CA PHE A 212 -23.64 -7.28 -8.62
C PHE A 212 -24.21 -8.61 -8.15
N LYS A 213 -25.42 -8.93 -8.56
CA LYS A 213 -26.07 -10.20 -8.22
C LYS A 213 -25.35 -11.42 -8.77
N ALA A 214 -24.87 -11.32 -9.99
CA ALA A 214 -24.15 -12.40 -10.65
C ALA A 214 -22.81 -12.71 -9.97
N LEU A 215 -22.05 -11.69 -9.60
CA LEU A 215 -20.78 -11.87 -8.88
C LEU A 215 -21.00 -12.50 -7.51
N TYR A 216 -21.83 -11.90 -6.66
CA TYR A 216 -22.06 -12.42 -5.31
C TYR A 216 -22.81 -13.74 -5.30
N GLY A 217 -23.71 -13.99 -6.26
CA GLY A 217 -24.33 -15.30 -6.44
C GLY A 217 -23.34 -16.42 -6.80
N THR A 218 -22.15 -16.07 -7.31
CA THR A 218 -21.06 -17.02 -7.50
C THR A 218 -20.35 -17.31 -6.18
N TYR A 219 -20.07 -16.31 -5.36
CA TYR A 219 -19.51 -16.50 -4.02
C TYR A 219 -20.44 -17.24 -3.08
N GLU A 220 -21.77 -17.02 -3.17
CA GLU A 220 -22.77 -17.73 -2.37
C GLU A 220 -22.65 -19.26 -2.51
N LYS A 221 -22.34 -19.77 -3.70
CA LYS A 221 -22.18 -21.21 -3.94
C LYS A 221 -21.01 -21.83 -3.16
N MET A 222 -20.01 -21.02 -2.81
CA MET A 222 -18.79 -21.48 -2.15
C MET A 222 -18.56 -20.84 -0.79
N LYS A 223 -19.55 -20.11 -0.25
CA LYS A 223 -19.41 -19.34 0.99
C LYS A 223 -18.91 -20.17 2.17
N ASN A 224 -19.35 -21.41 2.30
CA ASN A 224 -18.92 -22.28 3.41
C ASN A 224 -17.45 -22.69 3.27
N THR A 225 -16.99 -22.96 2.05
CA THR A 225 -15.58 -23.30 1.79
C THR A 225 -14.68 -22.09 2.05
N ILE A 226 -15.09 -20.91 1.57
CA ILE A 226 -14.33 -19.68 1.78
C ILE A 226 -14.32 -19.29 3.28
N ALA A 227 -15.45 -19.48 3.98
CA ALA A 227 -15.50 -19.27 5.43
C ALA A 227 -14.55 -20.22 6.18
N ALA A 228 -14.48 -21.48 5.77
CA ALA A 228 -13.56 -22.44 6.38
C ALA A 228 -12.08 -22.09 6.11
N THR A 229 -11.74 -21.59 4.91
CA THR A 229 -10.36 -21.13 4.62
C THR A 229 -10.01 -19.86 5.40
N TYR A 230 -10.94 -18.91 5.51
CA TYR A 230 -10.73 -17.71 6.32
C TYR A 230 -10.60 -18.04 7.81
N ASN A 231 -11.49 -18.88 8.36
CA ASN A 231 -11.38 -19.35 9.74
C ASN A 231 -10.02 -20.00 10.01
N ALA A 232 -9.57 -20.88 9.12
CA ALA A 232 -8.25 -21.52 9.23
C ALA A 232 -7.08 -20.50 9.18
N ASN A 233 -7.22 -19.43 8.40
CA ASN A 233 -6.25 -18.35 8.37
C ASN A 233 -6.20 -17.56 9.70
N VAL A 234 -7.38 -17.29 10.30
CA VAL A 234 -7.45 -16.61 11.60
C VAL A 234 -6.96 -17.54 12.73
N GLU A 235 -7.34 -18.82 12.74
CA GLU A 235 -6.85 -19.81 13.72
C GLU A 235 -5.31 -19.95 13.68
N GLN A 236 -4.72 -19.93 12.47
CA GLN A 236 -3.25 -19.96 12.37
C GLN A 236 -2.64 -18.70 12.99
N ALA A 237 -3.22 -17.50 12.76
CA ALA A 237 -2.74 -16.26 13.36
C ALA A 237 -2.82 -16.32 14.89
N CYS A 238 -3.94 -16.81 15.43
CA CYS A 238 -4.12 -17.05 16.87
C CYS A 238 -3.08 -18.03 17.43
N PHE A 239 -2.81 -19.13 16.72
CA PHE A 239 -1.78 -20.09 17.10
C PHE A 239 -0.40 -19.44 17.22
N TYR A 240 0.03 -18.66 16.23
CA TYR A 240 1.33 -18.02 16.27
C TYR A 240 1.41 -16.92 17.34
N ALA A 241 0.33 -16.17 17.56
CA ALA A 241 0.29 -15.18 18.63
C ALA A 241 0.42 -15.82 20.01
N ASP A 242 -0.35 -16.88 20.27
CA ASP A 242 -0.32 -17.61 21.55
C ASP A 242 1.04 -18.25 21.82
N VAL A 243 1.58 -19.02 20.87
CA VAL A 243 2.88 -19.69 21.03
C VAL A 243 4.02 -18.70 21.23
N ARG A 244 3.94 -17.50 20.65
CA ARG A 244 4.93 -16.43 20.79
C ARG A 244 4.67 -15.47 21.95
N ASN A 245 3.70 -15.79 22.82
CA ASN A 245 3.34 -14.99 24.00
C ASN A 245 2.89 -13.57 23.68
N TYR A 246 2.20 -13.36 22.57
CA TYR A 246 1.50 -12.11 22.31
C TYR A 246 0.11 -12.13 22.97
N PRO A 247 -0.38 -10.98 23.46
CA PRO A 247 -1.70 -10.92 24.11
C PRO A 247 -2.87 -11.09 23.12
N SER A 248 -2.64 -10.84 21.83
CA SER A 248 -3.62 -10.98 20.76
C SER A 248 -2.93 -11.13 19.39
N THR A 249 -3.66 -11.58 18.39
CA THR A 249 -3.20 -11.58 16.99
C THR A 249 -2.88 -10.15 16.53
N ARG A 250 -3.73 -9.19 16.88
CA ARG A 250 -3.51 -7.78 16.54
C ARG A 250 -2.20 -7.26 17.11
N ALA A 251 -1.93 -7.50 18.39
CA ALA A 251 -0.67 -7.10 19.02
C ALA A 251 0.54 -7.69 18.26
N MET A 252 0.47 -8.96 17.84
CA MET A 252 1.55 -9.60 17.09
C MET A 252 1.81 -8.91 15.74
N TYR A 253 0.77 -8.67 14.95
CA TYR A 253 0.94 -8.06 13.62
C TYR A 253 1.34 -6.58 13.67
N LEU A 254 0.85 -5.83 14.66
CA LEU A 254 1.25 -4.44 14.84
C LEU A 254 2.69 -4.31 15.36
N ASP A 255 3.17 -5.29 16.14
CA ASP A 255 4.54 -5.31 16.65
C ASP A 255 5.59 -5.41 15.54
N GLU A 256 5.29 -6.01 14.38
CA GLU A 256 6.22 -6.07 13.24
C GLU A 256 6.76 -4.69 12.82
N SER A 257 5.95 -3.66 13.00
CA SER A 257 6.31 -2.26 12.72
C SER A 257 6.34 -1.38 13.98
N ASN A 258 6.28 -2.00 15.15
CA ASN A 258 6.21 -1.32 16.44
C ASN A 258 5.10 -0.25 16.52
N ILE A 259 3.90 -0.61 16.08
CA ILE A 259 2.73 0.26 16.11
C ILE A 259 1.92 -0.03 17.38
N PRO A 260 1.66 0.96 18.23
CA PRO A 260 0.78 0.81 19.37
C PRO A 260 -0.66 0.46 18.97
N GLU A 261 -1.32 -0.44 19.71
CA GLU A 261 -2.71 -0.84 19.42
C GLU A 261 -3.70 0.33 19.47
N GLU A 262 -3.39 1.37 20.24
CA GLU A 262 -4.20 2.60 20.30
C GLU A 262 -4.34 3.32 18.95
N VAL A 263 -3.37 3.18 18.04
CA VAL A 263 -3.46 3.73 16.67
C VAL A 263 -4.62 3.11 15.93
N TYR A 264 -4.78 1.81 16.07
CA TYR A 264 -5.86 1.04 15.45
C TYR A 264 -7.22 1.35 16.08
N ASP A 265 -7.26 1.44 17.40
CA ASP A 265 -8.49 1.71 18.15
C ASP A 265 -8.97 3.15 17.92
N ASN A 266 -8.07 4.14 17.95
CA ASN A 266 -8.38 5.54 17.63
C ASN A 266 -8.94 5.71 16.22
N LEU A 267 -8.41 4.97 15.23
CA LEU A 267 -8.92 5.01 13.87
C LEU A 267 -10.41 4.64 13.81
N ILE A 268 -10.77 3.50 14.40
CA ILE A 268 -12.17 3.03 14.41
C ILE A 268 -13.05 4.00 15.19
N GLU A 269 -12.61 4.43 16.37
CA GLU A 269 -13.38 5.33 17.25
C GLU A 269 -13.68 6.66 16.57
N VAL A 270 -12.69 7.33 15.99
CA VAL A 270 -12.88 8.64 15.32
C VAL A 270 -13.75 8.50 14.08
N VAL A 271 -13.59 7.44 13.30
CA VAL A 271 -14.47 7.19 12.14
C VAL A 271 -15.91 6.97 12.60
N HIS A 272 -16.14 6.27 13.71
CA HIS A 272 -17.49 6.09 14.30
C HIS A 272 -18.07 7.42 14.78
N GLU A 273 -17.28 8.27 15.45
CA GLU A 273 -17.71 9.61 15.91
C GLU A 273 -18.13 10.52 14.75
N HIS A 274 -17.65 10.26 13.52
CA HIS A 274 -17.93 11.05 12.32
C HIS A 274 -18.68 10.27 11.23
N MET A 275 -19.42 9.22 11.62
CA MET A 275 -20.19 8.40 10.69
C MET A 275 -21.30 9.18 9.97
N ASP A 276 -21.82 10.23 10.61
CA ASP A 276 -22.80 11.15 10.04
C ASP A 276 -22.32 11.78 8.73
N LEU A 277 -21.02 12.03 8.58
CA LEU A 277 -20.44 12.56 7.34
C LEU A 277 -20.55 11.56 6.19
N MET A 278 -20.29 10.28 6.46
CA MET A 278 -20.47 9.23 5.46
C MET A 278 -21.95 9.06 5.10
N HIS A 279 -22.85 9.11 6.08
CA HIS A 279 -24.30 9.05 5.83
C HIS A 279 -24.79 10.24 4.99
N ARG A 280 -24.28 11.46 5.26
CA ARG A 280 -24.55 12.63 4.41
C ARG A 280 -24.06 12.42 2.97
N TYR A 281 -22.87 11.84 2.79
CA TYR A 281 -22.35 11.53 1.46
C TYR A 281 -23.21 10.49 0.73
N VAL A 282 -23.71 9.48 1.42
CA VAL A 282 -24.67 8.49 0.88
C VAL A 282 -25.96 9.18 0.45
N SER A 283 -26.51 10.05 1.30
CA SER A 283 -27.72 10.84 0.98
C SER A 283 -27.51 11.75 -0.22
N LEU A 284 -26.34 12.40 -0.32
CA LEU A 284 -25.95 13.21 -1.47
C LEU A 284 -25.91 12.39 -2.76
N ARG A 285 -25.32 11.19 -2.71
CA ARG A 285 -25.28 10.26 -3.87
C ARG A 285 -26.67 9.87 -4.34
N LYS A 286 -27.55 9.51 -3.40
CA LYS A 286 -28.96 9.18 -3.69
C LYS A 286 -29.65 10.32 -4.45
N LYS A 287 -29.48 11.55 -3.95
CA LYS A 287 -30.04 12.75 -4.57
C LYS A 287 -29.43 13.03 -5.95
N ALA A 288 -28.10 12.98 -6.06
CA ALA A 288 -27.40 13.25 -7.30
C ALA A 288 -27.71 12.24 -8.42
N LEU A 289 -27.92 10.97 -8.07
CA LEU A 289 -28.35 9.93 -9.02
C LEU A 289 -29.83 9.99 -9.36
N GLY A 290 -30.64 10.80 -8.64
CA GLY A 290 -32.07 10.94 -8.88
C GLY A 290 -32.85 9.64 -8.66
N VAL A 291 -32.44 8.82 -7.69
CA VAL A 291 -33.06 7.52 -7.42
C VAL A 291 -33.88 7.55 -6.13
N ASP A 292 -35.07 6.91 -6.14
CA ASP A 292 -35.89 6.78 -4.93
C ASP A 292 -35.21 5.93 -3.84
N GLN A 293 -34.49 4.90 -4.28
CA GLN A 293 -33.73 3.98 -3.44
C GLN A 293 -32.32 3.85 -4.00
N LEU A 294 -31.31 4.13 -3.16
CA LEU A 294 -29.91 3.90 -3.45
C LEU A 294 -29.54 2.51 -2.96
N HIS A 295 -28.97 1.69 -3.84
CA HIS A 295 -28.60 0.30 -3.57
C HIS A 295 -27.08 0.12 -3.54
N MET A 296 -26.60 -1.02 -2.98
CA MET A 296 -25.17 -1.30 -2.93
C MET A 296 -24.52 -1.38 -4.32
N TYR A 297 -25.25 -1.77 -5.35
CA TYR A 297 -24.75 -1.73 -6.74
C TYR A 297 -24.66 -0.32 -7.35
N ASP A 298 -25.16 0.72 -6.65
CA ASP A 298 -25.05 2.14 -7.04
C ASP A 298 -23.84 2.85 -6.38
N VAL A 299 -23.12 2.19 -5.47
CA VAL A 299 -22.03 2.80 -4.65
C VAL A 299 -20.91 3.39 -5.51
N TYR A 300 -20.64 2.81 -6.67
CA TYR A 300 -19.60 3.27 -7.61
C TYR A 300 -20.16 4.09 -8.79
N ALA A 301 -21.48 4.25 -8.88
CA ALA A 301 -22.08 5.01 -9.98
C ALA A 301 -21.58 6.47 -9.96
N PRO A 302 -21.18 7.05 -11.11
CA PRO A 302 -20.68 8.41 -11.16
C PRO A 302 -21.82 9.39 -10.82
N ILE A 303 -21.58 10.32 -9.92
CA ILE A 303 -22.53 11.40 -9.53
C ILE A 303 -22.18 12.73 -10.22
N VAL A 304 -21.06 12.78 -10.92
CA VAL A 304 -20.63 13.91 -11.75
C VAL A 304 -20.08 13.37 -13.06
N GLU A 305 -20.19 14.16 -14.13
CA GLU A 305 -19.62 13.79 -15.42
C GLU A 305 -18.09 13.87 -15.38
N THR A 306 -17.44 12.87 -15.96
CA THR A 306 -15.99 12.91 -16.14
C THR A 306 -15.66 13.89 -17.27
N PRO A 307 -14.76 14.86 -17.07
CA PRO A 307 -14.35 15.77 -18.12
C PRO A 307 -13.73 15.01 -19.30
N ASP A 308 -14.29 15.17 -20.48
CA ASP A 308 -13.73 14.60 -21.74
C ASP A 308 -12.56 15.46 -22.21
N LYS A 309 -11.46 15.43 -21.45
CA LYS A 309 -10.26 16.23 -21.72
C LYS A 309 -9.04 15.34 -21.74
N LYS A 310 -8.41 15.20 -22.89
CA LYS A 310 -7.11 14.56 -22.99
C LYS A 310 -6.03 15.51 -22.50
N ILE A 311 -5.24 15.06 -21.55
CA ILE A 311 -4.12 15.78 -20.94
C ILE A 311 -2.83 15.14 -21.46
N PRO A 312 -2.08 15.80 -22.35
CA PRO A 312 -0.77 15.30 -22.77
C PRO A 312 0.19 15.17 -21.59
N PHE A 313 1.12 14.21 -21.63
CA PHE A 313 2.05 13.94 -20.53
C PHE A 313 2.86 15.18 -20.13
N GLU A 314 3.33 15.99 -21.11
CA GLU A 314 4.03 17.25 -20.81
C GLU A 314 3.16 18.19 -19.98
N LYS A 315 1.86 18.27 -20.30
CA LYS A 315 0.92 19.09 -19.52
C LYS A 315 0.69 18.54 -18.12
N ALA A 316 0.66 17.21 -17.98
CA ALA A 316 0.59 16.56 -16.66
C ALA A 316 1.80 16.90 -15.78
N LYS A 317 3.00 16.88 -16.33
CA LYS A 317 4.22 17.30 -15.62
C LYS A 317 4.13 18.75 -15.13
N GLU A 318 3.64 19.67 -15.97
CA GLU A 318 3.42 21.07 -15.57
C GLU A 318 2.40 21.19 -14.42
N MET A 319 1.29 20.46 -14.51
CA MET A 319 0.23 20.47 -13.50
C MET A 319 0.75 19.93 -12.16
N VAL A 320 1.44 18.81 -12.16
CA VAL A 320 2.03 18.20 -10.97
C VAL A 320 3.07 19.15 -10.35
N LYS A 321 3.97 19.71 -11.15
CA LYS A 321 4.97 20.67 -10.69
C LYS A 321 4.34 21.90 -10.05
N ALA A 322 3.29 22.44 -10.66
CA ALA A 322 2.57 23.60 -10.13
C ALA A 322 1.82 23.27 -8.83
N GLY A 323 1.19 22.08 -8.76
CA GLY A 323 0.52 21.59 -7.56
C GLY A 323 1.45 21.36 -6.38
N LEU A 324 2.66 20.92 -6.65
CA LEU A 324 3.68 20.63 -5.63
C LEU A 324 4.59 21.84 -5.32
N ALA A 325 4.38 23.00 -5.93
CA ALA A 325 5.16 24.20 -5.67
C ALA A 325 5.27 24.60 -4.17
N PRO A 326 4.27 24.37 -3.31
CA PRO A 326 4.40 24.59 -1.86
C PRO A 326 5.55 23.83 -1.19
N MET A 327 6.06 22.75 -1.80
CA MET A 327 7.19 21.96 -1.31
C MET A 327 8.55 22.66 -1.41
N GLY A 328 8.62 23.79 -2.12
CA GLY A 328 9.83 24.60 -2.27
C GLY A 328 10.76 24.12 -3.38
N ASP A 329 11.79 24.95 -3.62
CA ASP A 329 12.65 24.83 -4.81
C ASP A 329 13.47 23.53 -4.85
N ASP A 330 13.93 23.02 -3.71
CA ASP A 330 14.70 21.77 -3.65
C ASP A 330 13.87 20.58 -4.15
N TYR A 331 12.66 20.41 -3.59
CA TYR A 331 11.75 19.34 -3.99
C TYR A 331 11.34 19.45 -5.47
N ILE A 332 11.01 20.66 -5.92
CA ILE A 332 10.64 20.92 -7.32
C ILE A 332 11.80 20.70 -8.28
N SER A 333 13.02 21.05 -7.88
CA SER A 333 14.23 20.78 -8.69
C SER A 333 14.45 19.29 -8.85
N LYS A 334 14.27 18.52 -7.79
CA LYS A 334 14.42 17.06 -7.83
C LYS A 334 13.30 16.37 -8.62
N LEU A 335 12.06 16.85 -8.48
CA LEU A 335 10.94 16.43 -9.31
C LEU A 335 11.22 16.67 -10.81
N GLN A 336 11.74 17.85 -11.16
CA GLN A 336 12.13 18.18 -12.53
C GLN A 336 13.25 17.28 -13.05
N GLU A 337 14.24 16.97 -12.22
CA GLU A 337 15.30 16.02 -12.56
C GLU A 337 14.72 14.64 -12.94
N GLY A 338 13.73 14.14 -12.18
CA GLY A 338 13.04 12.91 -12.50
C GLY A 338 12.29 12.96 -13.84
N PHE A 339 11.69 14.11 -14.17
CA PHE A 339 11.01 14.32 -15.44
C PHE A 339 11.97 14.39 -16.63
N ASP A 340 13.15 14.93 -16.46
CA ASP A 340 14.09 15.19 -17.55
C ASP A 340 15.06 14.02 -17.79
N ASN A 341 15.34 13.22 -16.77
CA ASN A 341 16.39 12.21 -16.78
C ASN A 341 15.87 10.76 -16.93
N ARG A 342 14.67 10.61 -17.49
CA ARG A 342 14.12 9.27 -17.83
C ARG A 342 13.97 8.34 -16.62
N TRP A 343 13.52 8.91 -15.48
CA TRP A 343 13.13 8.09 -14.34
C TRP A 343 11.78 7.37 -14.57
N ILE A 344 11.01 7.83 -15.57
CA ILE A 344 9.63 7.40 -15.81
C ILE A 344 9.53 6.62 -17.12
N ASP A 345 8.99 5.41 -17.06
CA ASP A 345 8.51 4.66 -18.23
C ASP A 345 7.02 4.95 -18.42
N VAL A 346 6.69 5.73 -19.43
CA VAL A 346 5.46 6.53 -19.47
C VAL A 346 4.26 5.75 -20.02
N TYR A 347 4.41 5.18 -21.22
CA TYR A 347 3.26 4.67 -21.96
C TYR A 347 3.19 3.15 -21.95
N GLU A 348 1.96 2.65 -22.13
CA GLU A 348 1.70 1.23 -22.33
C GLU A 348 2.35 0.72 -23.62
N ASN A 349 2.89 -0.48 -23.56
CA ASN A 349 3.29 -1.25 -24.72
C ASN A 349 2.92 -2.73 -24.55
N GLU A 350 2.95 -3.47 -25.63
CA GLU A 350 2.71 -4.91 -25.64
C GLU A 350 3.67 -5.61 -24.68
N GLY A 351 3.16 -6.44 -23.79
CA GLY A 351 3.94 -7.16 -22.80
C GLY A 351 4.36 -6.35 -21.54
N LYS A 352 4.17 -5.04 -21.50
CA LYS A 352 4.49 -4.23 -20.34
C LYS A 352 3.57 -4.57 -19.15
N ARG A 353 4.13 -4.55 -17.95
CA ARG A 353 3.38 -4.73 -16.71
C ARG A 353 2.31 -3.65 -16.56
N SER A 354 1.09 -4.06 -16.23
CA SER A 354 -0.04 -3.16 -15.98
C SER A 354 0.08 -2.42 -14.64
N GLY A 355 -0.71 -1.36 -14.48
CA GLY A 355 -0.73 -0.54 -13.28
C GLY A 355 0.36 0.55 -13.28
N ALA A 356 0.72 1.03 -12.09
CA ALA A 356 1.79 1.99 -11.86
C ALA A 356 2.53 1.60 -10.57
N TYR A 357 3.80 1.98 -10.48
CA TYR A 357 4.60 1.87 -9.26
C TYR A 357 5.87 2.72 -9.34
N SER A 358 6.43 3.03 -8.18
CA SER A 358 7.79 3.52 -8.02
C SER A 358 8.66 2.49 -7.32
N TRP A 359 9.87 2.23 -7.85
CA TRP A 359 10.81 1.28 -7.28
C TRP A 359 12.24 1.60 -7.71
N GLY A 360 13.22 1.36 -6.85
CA GLY A 360 14.62 1.63 -7.11
C GLY A 360 15.54 0.70 -6.34
N ALA A 361 16.84 0.95 -6.43
CA ALA A 361 17.89 0.34 -5.63
C ALA A 361 18.71 1.43 -4.96
N TYR A 362 19.17 1.17 -3.75
CA TYR A 362 19.97 2.12 -2.99
C TYR A 362 21.20 2.62 -3.80
N GLY A 363 21.43 3.92 -3.76
CA GLY A 363 22.53 4.58 -4.49
C GLY A 363 22.27 4.81 -5.99
N VAL A 364 21.05 4.52 -6.46
CA VAL A 364 20.59 4.83 -7.81
C VAL A 364 19.28 5.62 -7.69
N HIS A 365 18.97 6.47 -8.67
CA HIS A 365 17.68 7.17 -8.66
C HIS A 365 16.51 6.16 -8.75
N PRO A 366 15.33 6.48 -8.20
CA PRO A 366 14.16 5.63 -8.34
C PRO A 366 13.66 5.60 -9.79
N TYR A 367 12.92 4.54 -10.11
CA TYR A 367 12.27 4.33 -11.40
C TYR A 367 10.76 4.24 -11.21
N VAL A 368 10.01 4.94 -12.06
CA VAL A 368 8.55 4.98 -12.05
C VAL A 368 7.99 4.30 -13.29
N LEU A 369 7.12 3.30 -13.12
CA LEU A 369 6.36 2.71 -14.20
C LEU A 369 4.97 3.34 -14.25
N LEU A 370 4.57 3.82 -15.43
CA LEU A 370 3.22 4.28 -15.72
C LEU A 370 2.66 3.54 -16.94
N ASN A 371 1.34 3.60 -17.09
CA ASN A 371 0.60 3.27 -18.31
C ASN A 371 -0.30 4.46 -18.64
N TYR A 372 0.33 5.61 -18.94
CA TYR A 372 -0.33 6.90 -19.05
C TYR A 372 -1.27 6.99 -20.24
N GLN A 373 -2.54 7.35 -20.00
CA GLN A 373 -3.58 7.44 -21.04
C GLN A 373 -4.19 8.84 -21.20
N GLY A 374 -3.67 9.83 -20.48
CA GLY A 374 -4.06 11.23 -20.62
C GLY A 374 -5.38 11.59 -19.93
N THR A 375 -5.78 10.90 -18.90
CA THR A 375 -6.92 11.29 -18.04
C THR A 375 -6.43 12.09 -16.84
N LEU A 376 -7.34 12.78 -16.13
CA LEU A 376 -7.00 13.48 -14.91
C LEU A 376 -6.54 12.51 -13.80
N ASP A 377 -7.13 11.31 -13.73
CA ASP A 377 -6.68 10.26 -12.81
C ASP A 377 -5.23 9.86 -13.04
N HIS A 378 -4.77 9.83 -14.30
CA HIS A 378 -3.36 9.59 -14.61
C HIS A 378 -2.43 10.75 -14.22
N VAL A 379 -2.94 11.97 -14.11
CA VAL A 379 -2.18 13.09 -13.53
C VAL A 379 -1.99 12.89 -12.03
N PHE A 380 -3.03 12.44 -11.32
CA PHE A 380 -2.91 12.06 -9.90
C PHE A 380 -1.98 10.86 -9.73
N THR A 381 -2.07 9.85 -10.57
CA THR A 381 -1.12 8.72 -10.56
C THR A 381 0.33 9.18 -10.73
N LEU A 382 0.61 10.11 -11.64
CA LEU A 382 1.95 10.69 -11.80
C LEU A 382 2.42 11.40 -10.51
N ALA A 383 1.56 12.19 -9.87
CA ALA A 383 1.88 12.87 -8.61
C ALA A 383 2.15 11.87 -7.49
N HIS A 384 1.34 10.81 -7.42
CA HIS A 384 1.45 9.72 -6.47
C HIS A 384 2.78 8.98 -6.58
N GLU A 385 3.08 8.45 -7.76
CA GLU A 385 4.30 7.68 -7.98
C GLU A 385 5.58 8.53 -7.82
N MET A 386 5.52 9.82 -8.20
CA MET A 386 6.61 10.74 -7.91
C MET A 386 6.74 11.04 -6.41
N GLY A 387 5.68 10.94 -5.64
CA GLY A 387 5.73 11.01 -4.17
C GLY A 387 6.54 9.86 -3.58
N HIS A 388 6.28 8.63 -3.99
CA HIS A 388 7.09 7.47 -3.64
C HIS A 388 8.55 7.62 -4.08
N ALA A 389 8.75 8.04 -5.34
CA ALA A 389 10.08 8.20 -5.91
C ALA A 389 10.92 9.20 -5.10
N LEU A 390 10.36 10.36 -4.78
CA LEU A 390 11.08 11.37 -4.01
C LEU A 390 11.27 10.98 -2.54
N HIS A 391 10.31 10.27 -1.93
CA HIS A 391 10.50 9.72 -0.59
C HIS A 391 11.70 8.75 -0.55
N SER A 392 11.75 7.79 -1.46
CA SER A 392 12.88 6.86 -1.57
C SER A 392 14.18 7.60 -1.88
N TYR A 393 14.17 8.58 -2.80
CA TYR A 393 15.35 9.38 -3.12
C TYR A 393 15.90 10.12 -1.90
N TYR A 394 15.04 10.80 -1.13
CA TYR A 394 15.47 11.53 0.07
C TYR A 394 15.92 10.60 1.19
N SER A 395 15.26 9.46 1.35
CA SER A 395 15.69 8.44 2.31
C SER A 395 17.08 7.91 1.96
N ASP A 396 17.28 7.42 0.75
CA ASP A 396 18.54 6.83 0.30
C ASP A 396 19.71 7.83 0.33
N SER A 397 19.42 9.10 0.03
CA SER A 397 20.44 10.16 0.03
C SER A 397 20.88 10.60 1.43
N ASN A 398 20.11 10.29 2.49
CA ASN A 398 20.34 10.78 3.85
C ASN A 398 20.57 9.68 4.88
N GLN A 399 20.29 8.42 4.54
CA GLN A 399 20.46 7.28 5.42
C GLN A 399 21.53 6.32 4.89
N SER A 400 22.19 5.60 5.80
CA SER A 400 23.00 4.44 5.43
C SER A 400 22.10 3.34 4.86
N TYR A 401 22.66 2.42 4.06
CA TYR A 401 21.92 1.35 3.42
C TYR A 401 20.96 0.62 4.36
N ILE A 402 21.47 0.19 5.51
CA ILE A 402 20.68 -0.58 6.51
C ILE A 402 19.48 0.21 7.07
N ASN A 403 19.54 1.54 7.03
CA ASN A 403 18.53 2.45 7.57
C ASN A 403 17.72 3.17 6.46
N ALA A 404 17.96 2.91 5.19
CA ALA A 404 17.30 3.63 4.10
C ALA A 404 15.86 3.14 3.85
N GLY A 405 15.58 1.84 4.02
CA GLY A 405 14.26 1.27 3.81
C GLY A 405 13.26 1.66 4.90
N TYR A 406 12.17 2.33 4.52
CA TYR A 406 11.08 2.67 5.45
C TYR A 406 10.00 1.57 5.50
N LYS A 407 9.29 1.52 6.62
CA LYS A 407 8.22 0.52 6.84
C LYS A 407 6.97 0.86 6.02
N ILE A 408 6.21 -0.18 5.66
CA ILE A 408 4.98 -0.07 4.86
C ILE A 408 3.95 0.90 5.45
N PHE A 409 3.87 1.02 6.78
CA PHE A 409 2.97 1.93 7.48
C PHE A 409 3.06 3.39 6.99
N VAL A 410 4.23 3.83 6.56
CA VAL A 410 4.47 5.19 6.07
C VAL A 410 4.66 5.29 4.55
N ALA A 411 4.61 4.17 3.84
CA ALA A 411 4.91 4.13 2.41
C ALA A 411 3.99 5.03 1.59
N GLU A 412 2.68 5.05 1.90
CA GLU A 412 1.68 5.83 1.16
C GLU A 412 1.56 7.29 1.63
N VAL A 413 2.28 7.70 2.67
CA VAL A 413 2.13 9.05 3.22
C VAL A 413 2.65 10.10 2.24
N ALA A 414 3.80 9.86 1.62
CA ALA A 414 4.40 10.82 0.69
C ALA A 414 3.64 10.93 -0.63
N SER A 415 3.21 9.79 -1.18
CA SER A 415 2.41 9.72 -2.41
C SER A 415 1.07 10.42 -2.25
N THR A 416 0.34 10.13 -1.19
CA THR A 416 -0.96 10.75 -0.89
C THR A 416 -0.83 12.23 -0.50
N CYS A 417 0.27 12.64 0.14
CA CYS A 417 0.56 14.06 0.41
C CYS A 417 0.71 14.85 -0.91
N ASN A 418 1.40 14.30 -1.90
CA ASN A 418 1.49 14.89 -3.23
C ASN A 418 0.12 15.02 -3.90
N GLU A 419 -0.71 13.98 -3.84
CA GLU A 419 -2.08 14.05 -4.39
C GLU A 419 -2.90 15.12 -3.69
N SER A 420 -2.81 15.21 -2.35
CA SER A 420 -3.53 16.22 -1.57
C SER A 420 -3.10 17.64 -1.93
N LEU A 421 -1.80 17.92 -2.09
CA LEU A 421 -1.31 19.22 -2.54
C LEU A 421 -1.79 19.54 -3.96
N LEU A 422 -1.72 18.57 -4.88
CA LEU A 422 -2.16 18.73 -6.26
C LEU A 422 -3.65 19.06 -6.36
N ILE A 423 -4.50 18.33 -5.63
CA ILE A 423 -5.95 18.57 -5.73
C ILE A 423 -6.34 19.94 -5.17
N HIS A 424 -5.70 20.37 -4.08
CA HIS A 424 -5.91 21.73 -3.55
C HIS A 424 -5.51 22.81 -4.55
N TYR A 425 -4.38 22.61 -5.24
CA TYR A 425 -3.95 23.50 -6.32
C TYR A 425 -4.98 23.55 -7.45
N LEU A 426 -5.46 22.40 -7.93
CA LEU A 426 -6.41 22.31 -9.01
C LEU A 426 -7.76 22.95 -8.64
N LEU A 427 -8.27 22.69 -7.44
CA LEU A 427 -9.51 23.29 -6.94
C LEU A 427 -9.44 24.82 -6.84
N LYS A 428 -8.27 25.35 -6.47
CA LYS A 428 -8.04 26.80 -6.38
C LYS A 428 -7.93 27.48 -7.75
N ASN A 429 -7.48 26.75 -8.77
CA ASN A 429 -7.13 27.31 -10.09
C ASN A 429 -8.12 26.93 -11.21
N THR A 430 -9.26 26.31 -10.89
CA THR A 430 -10.32 26.06 -11.85
C THR A 430 -11.54 26.94 -11.57
N ASP A 431 -11.98 27.68 -12.61
CA ASP A 431 -13.25 28.43 -12.62
C ASP A 431 -14.38 27.60 -13.23
N ASN A 432 -14.08 26.45 -13.81
CA ASN A 432 -15.06 25.56 -14.43
C ASN A 432 -15.81 24.78 -13.35
N LYS A 433 -17.11 25.04 -13.20
CA LYS A 433 -17.96 24.41 -12.19
C LYS A 433 -17.99 22.87 -12.30
N ALA A 434 -18.04 22.33 -13.53
CA ALA A 434 -18.07 20.89 -13.75
C ALA A 434 -16.73 20.24 -13.36
N GLU A 435 -15.61 20.85 -13.76
CA GLU A 435 -14.27 20.39 -13.37
C GLU A 435 -14.08 20.46 -11.83
N LYS A 436 -14.57 21.53 -11.20
CA LYS A 436 -14.55 21.66 -9.74
C LYS A 436 -15.35 20.57 -9.05
N ALA A 437 -16.58 20.31 -9.51
CA ALA A 437 -17.42 19.24 -8.98
C ALA A 437 -16.76 17.86 -9.16
N TYR A 438 -16.12 17.61 -10.30
CA TYR A 438 -15.37 16.39 -10.54
C TYR A 438 -14.20 16.22 -9.57
N LEU A 439 -13.38 17.25 -9.37
CA LEU A 439 -12.26 17.23 -8.43
C LEU A 439 -12.71 16.97 -6.99
N ILE A 440 -13.78 17.65 -6.55
CA ILE A 440 -14.35 17.44 -5.21
C ILE A 440 -14.84 15.98 -5.09
N ASN A 441 -15.58 15.49 -6.08
CA ASN A 441 -16.07 14.11 -6.07
C ASN A 441 -14.92 13.09 -6.06
N HIS A 442 -13.87 13.32 -6.84
CA HIS A 442 -12.68 12.46 -6.84
C HIS A 442 -12.09 12.34 -5.43
N PHE A 443 -11.96 13.44 -4.71
CA PHE A 443 -11.44 13.43 -3.34
C PHE A 443 -12.41 12.77 -2.34
N LEU A 444 -13.72 13.02 -2.45
CA LEU A 444 -14.74 12.34 -1.64
C LEU A 444 -14.73 10.82 -1.85
N GLU A 445 -14.53 10.36 -3.10
CA GLU A 445 -14.40 8.94 -3.43
C GLU A 445 -13.13 8.32 -2.82
N GLN A 446 -12.01 9.06 -2.77
CA GLN A 446 -10.80 8.62 -2.06
C GLN A 446 -11.07 8.43 -0.56
N PHE A 447 -11.74 9.37 0.10
CA PHE A 447 -12.15 9.21 1.50
C PHE A 447 -13.05 8.00 1.71
N LYS A 448 -14.06 7.84 0.88
CA LYS A 448 -14.95 6.67 0.93
C LYS A 448 -14.17 5.35 0.80
N GLY A 449 -13.27 5.26 -0.19
CA GLY A 449 -12.55 4.03 -0.53
C GLY A 449 -11.36 3.74 0.39
N THR A 450 -10.64 4.78 0.82
CA THR A 450 -9.36 4.63 1.53
C THR A 450 -9.48 4.88 3.04
N LEU A 451 -10.39 5.75 3.48
CA LEU A 451 -10.61 5.97 4.91
C LEU A 451 -11.77 5.10 5.43
N TYR A 452 -13.01 5.36 5.00
CA TYR A 452 -14.18 4.67 5.57
C TYR A 452 -14.19 3.17 5.28
N ARG A 453 -14.01 2.79 4.02
CA ARG A 453 -14.05 1.38 3.63
C ARG A 453 -12.92 0.56 4.26
N GLN A 454 -11.70 1.09 4.31
CA GLN A 454 -10.57 0.38 4.91
C GLN A 454 -10.68 0.30 6.43
N THR A 455 -11.29 1.31 7.08
CA THR A 455 -11.62 1.23 8.51
C THR A 455 -12.68 0.17 8.77
N MET A 456 -13.72 0.08 7.93
CA MET A 456 -14.73 -0.99 8.03
C MET A 456 -14.10 -2.38 7.90
N PHE A 457 -13.15 -2.54 6.98
CA PHE A 457 -12.40 -3.79 6.83
C PHE A 457 -11.53 -4.09 8.05
N ALA A 458 -10.84 -3.09 8.57
CA ALA A 458 -10.05 -3.22 9.80
C ALA A 458 -10.93 -3.63 10.99
N GLU A 459 -12.11 -3.04 11.12
CA GLU A 459 -13.06 -3.40 12.17
C GLU A 459 -13.59 -4.83 12.00
N PHE A 460 -13.85 -5.27 10.78
CA PHE A 460 -14.20 -6.67 10.49
C PHE A 460 -13.09 -7.64 10.93
N GLU A 461 -11.83 -7.34 10.62
CA GLU A 461 -10.69 -8.15 11.07
C GLU A 461 -10.60 -8.18 12.60
N LYS A 462 -10.71 -7.02 13.25
CA LYS A 462 -10.68 -6.92 14.73
C LYS A 462 -11.75 -7.79 15.37
N ILE A 463 -12.98 -7.75 14.84
CA ILE A 463 -14.11 -8.54 15.37
C ILE A 463 -13.87 -10.03 15.15
N THR A 464 -13.53 -10.45 13.94
CA THR A 464 -13.40 -11.87 13.60
C THR A 464 -12.21 -12.54 14.28
N HIS A 465 -11.08 -11.86 14.38
CA HIS A 465 -9.92 -12.35 15.13
C HIS A 465 -10.25 -12.50 16.62
N LYS A 466 -10.90 -11.50 17.22
CA LYS A 466 -11.31 -11.55 18.61
C LYS A 466 -12.27 -12.72 18.90
N MET A 467 -13.23 -12.99 18.00
CA MET A 467 -14.15 -14.14 18.15
C MET A 467 -13.38 -15.46 18.22
N VAL A 468 -12.38 -15.66 17.36
CA VAL A 468 -11.57 -16.89 17.37
C VAL A 468 -10.68 -16.95 18.62
N GLU A 469 -10.09 -15.85 19.07
CA GLU A 469 -9.34 -15.77 20.32
C GLU A 469 -10.20 -16.12 21.55
N GLU A 470 -11.50 -15.83 21.48
CA GLU A 470 -12.50 -16.19 22.50
C GLU A 470 -13.04 -17.62 22.34
N GLY A 471 -12.57 -18.37 21.35
CA GLY A 471 -12.91 -19.77 21.09
C GLY A 471 -14.13 -19.98 20.19
N GLU A 472 -14.60 -18.96 19.49
CA GLU A 472 -15.66 -19.10 18.50
C GLU A 472 -15.13 -19.60 17.15
N THR A 473 -15.96 -20.29 16.38
CA THR A 473 -15.64 -20.73 15.02
C THR A 473 -16.34 -19.82 14.02
N LEU A 474 -15.60 -19.28 13.06
CA LEU A 474 -16.15 -18.41 12.01
C LEU A 474 -16.85 -19.23 10.94
N THR A 475 -18.18 -19.27 11.02
CA THR A 475 -19.03 -19.83 9.97
C THR A 475 -19.41 -18.77 8.93
N SER A 476 -19.86 -19.20 7.75
CA SER A 476 -20.34 -18.28 6.72
C SER A 476 -21.47 -17.37 7.23
N ASP A 477 -22.37 -17.89 8.06
CA ASP A 477 -23.49 -17.12 8.58
C ASP A 477 -23.04 -16.04 9.59
N ILE A 478 -22.04 -16.36 10.43
CA ILE A 478 -21.42 -15.38 11.34
C ILE A 478 -20.72 -14.29 10.55
N LEU A 479 -19.88 -14.67 9.58
CA LEU A 479 -19.13 -13.72 8.76
C LEU A 479 -20.07 -12.80 7.96
N CYS A 480 -21.10 -13.37 7.33
CA CYS A 480 -22.11 -12.58 6.60
C CYS A 480 -22.86 -11.64 7.54
N LYS A 481 -23.21 -12.09 8.75
CA LYS A 481 -23.90 -11.23 9.73
C LYS A 481 -23.01 -10.05 10.16
N VAL A 482 -21.77 -10.32 10.57
CA VAL A 482 -20.83 -9.26 10.99
C VAL A 482 -20.61 -8.26 9.85
N TYR A 483 -20.39 -8.75 8.64
CA TYR A 483 -20.11 -7.89 7.49
C TYR A 483 -21.34 -7.06 7.08
N TYR A 484 -22.54 -7.64 7.13
CA TYR A 484 -23.79 -6.95 6.86
C TYR A 484 -24.08 -5.86 7.90
N ASP A 485 -23.88 -6.16 9.19
CA ASP A 485 -24.08 -5.21 10.28
C ASP A 485 -23.11 -4.02 10.17
N LEU A 486 -21.86 -4.25 9.80
CA LEU A 486 -20.88 -3.19 9.51
C LEU A 486 -21.31 -2.33 8.31
N ASN A 487 -21.75 -2.93 7.22
CA ASN A 487 -22.27 -2.15 6.08
C ASN A 487 -23.45 -1.28 6.49
N LYS A 488 -24.38 -1.81 7.31
CA LYS A 488 -25.52 -1.04 7.83
C LYS A 488 -25.05 0.18 8.64
N GLN A 489 -24.05 0.00 9.49
CA GLN A 489 -23.48 1.08 10.31
C GLN A 489 -22.80 2.16 9.44
N TYR A 490 -21.96 1.73 8.49
CA TYR A 490 -21.14 2.65 7.70
C TYR A 490 -21.93 3.39 6.61
N PHE A 491 -22.95 2.78 6.00
CA PHE A 491 -23.71 3.40 4.92
C PHE A 491 -25.00 4.10 5.37
N GLY A 492 -25.52 3.77 6.56
CA GLY A 492 -26.70 4.43 7.13
C GLY A 492 -28.03 4.05 6.45
N GLU A 493 -29.10 4.79 6.81
CA GLU A 493 -30.47 4.44 6.45
C GLU A 493 -30.87 4.75 5.00
N ASP A 494 -30.16 5.68 4.34
CA ASP A 494 -30.45 6.02 2.94
C ASP A 494 -29.92 4.99 1.94
N MET A 495 -29.10 4.04 2.40
CA MET A 495 -28.64 2.90 1.62
C MET A 495 -29.57 1.70 1.82
N VAL A 496 -30.12 1.19 0.74
CA VAL A 496 -30.75 -0.13 0.73
C VAL A 496 -29.65 -1.19 0.64
N LEU A 497 -29.47 -1.92 1.72
CA LEU A 497 -28.52 -3.02 1.75
C LEU A 497 -29.11 -4.24 1.04
N ASP A 498 -28.62 -4.53 -0.16
CA ASP A 498 -28.91 -5.78 -0.85
C ASP A 498 -28.26 -6.93 -0.07
N GLU A 499 -28.97 -8.04 0.10
CA GLU A 499 -28.50 -9.17 0.92
C GLU A 499 -27.14 -9.72 0.44
N GLU A 500 -26.89 -9.60 -0.85
CA GLU A 500 -25.65 -10.07 -1.49
C GLU A 500 -24.39 -9.38 -0.94
N ILE A 501 -24.50 -8.13 -0.42
CA ILE A 501 -23.33 -7.43 0.14
C ILE A 501 -22.76 -8.13 1.37
N ALA A 502 -23.57 -8.91 2.06
CA ALA A 502 -23.11 -9.72 3.18
C ALA A 502 -21.97 -10.69 2.80
N LEU A 503 -21.83 -11.00 1.52
CA LEU A 503 -20.79 -11.90 0.99
C LEU A 503 -19.51 -11.18 0.54
N GLU A 504 -19.44 -9.86 0.66
CA GLU A 504 -18.28 -9.13 0.13
C GLU A 504 -16.97 -9.54 0.81
N TRP A 505 -16.97 -9.89 2.09
CA TRP A 505 -15.79 -10.38 2.78
C TRP A 505 -15.13 -11.57 2.05
N ALA A 506 -15.92 -12.42 1.38
CA ALA A 506 -15.44 -13.60 0.67
C ALA A 506 -14.57 -13.28 -0.57
N ARG A 507 -14.63 -12.06 -1.09
CA ARG A 507 -13.85 -11.64 -2.25
C ARG A 507 -12.64 -10.77 -1.92
N ILE A 508 -12.38 -10.48 -0.66
CA ILE A 508 -11.30 -9.56 -0.24
C ILE A 508 -10.04 -10.34 0.12
N PRO A 509 -9.02 -10.38 -0.75
CA PRO A 509 -7.80 -11.15 -0.50
C PRO A 509 -6.98 -10.58 0.66
N HIS A 510 -7.12 -9.29 0.97
CA HIS A 510 -6.41 -8.65 2.06
C HIS A 510 -6.69 -9.29 3.43
N PHE A 511 -7.84 -9.89 3.65
CA PHE A 511 -8.16 -10.57 4.91
C PHE A 511 -7.29 -11.82 5.18
N TYR A 512 -6.55 -12.30 4.18
CA TYR A 512 -5.53 -13.34 4.35
C TYR A 512 -4.15 -12.78 4.72
N ASN A 513 -3.99 -11.46 4.77
CA ASN A 513 -2.85 -10.73 5.34
C ASN A 513 -3.34 -9.90 6.55
N PRO A 514 -3.44 -10.50 7.75
CA PRO A 514 -4.14 -9.91 8.88
C PRO A 514 -3.61 -8.55 9.30
N PHE A 515 -4.51 -7.66 9.67
CA PHE A 515 -4.24 -6.32 10.17
C PHE A 515 -3.36 -5.46 9.26
N TYR A 516 -3.51 -5.64 7.94
CA TYR A 516 -2.80 -4.85 6.95
C TYR A 516 -3.57 -3.58 6.53
N VAL A 517 -4.89 -3.70 6.33
CA VAL A 517 -5.67 -2.67 5.62
C VAL A 517 -5.88 -1.36 6.38
N TYR A 518 -5.77 -1.35 7.70
CA TYR A 518 -5.86 -0.12 8.50
C TYR A 518 -4.80 0.93 8.09
N GLN A 519 -3.67 0.48 7.55
CA GLN A 519 -2.56 1.33 7.12
C GLN A 519 -2.93 2.25 5.96
N TYR A 520 -3.90 1.88 5.15
CA TYR A 520 -4.45 2.76 4.12
C TYR A 520 -5.15 3.98 4.75
N ALA A 521 -5.98 3.73 5.77
CA ALA A 521 -6.73 4.78 6.44
C ALA A 521 -5.84 5.68 7.30
N THR A 522 -4.86 5.12 8.02
CA THR A 522 -3.88 5.90 8.78
C THR A 522 -2.95 6.67 7.86
N GLY A 523 -2.55 6.08 6.73
CA GLY A 523 -1.69 6.71 5.73
C GLY A 523 -2.31 7.95 5.10
N ILE A 524 -3.57 7.86 4.62
CA ILE A 524 -4.29 9.03 4.08
C ILE A 524 -4.51 10.10 5.14
N SER A 525 -4.81 9.72 6.40
CA SER A 525 -5.00 10.66 7.50
C SER A 525 -3.72 11.44 7.81
N ALA A 526 -2.58 10.75 7.90
CA ALA A 526 -1.27 11.37 8.10
C ALA A 526 -0.91 12.30 6.92
N ALA A 527 -1.13 11.86 5.69
CA ALA A 527 -0.83 12.63 4.49
C ALA A 527 -1.65 13.94 4.41
N ILE A 528 -2.94 13.89 4.74
CA ILE A 528 -3.80 15.08 4.78
C ILE A 528 -3.35 16.03 5.88
N ALA A 529 -3.04 15.53 7.08
CA ALA A 529 -2.53 16.37 8.17
C ALA A 529 -1.21 17.06 7.79
N LEU A 530 -0.31 16.36 7.10
CA LEU A 530 0.96 16.90 6.62
C LEU A 530 0.78 17.92 5.50
N SER A 531 -0.05 17.64 4.49
CA SER A 531 -0.32 18.57 3.40
C SER A 531 -1.00 19.85 3.90
N LYS A 532 -1.95 19.76 4.85
CA LYS A 532 -2.56 20.90 5.52
C LYS A 532 -1.50 21.74 6.24
N LYS A 533 -0.61 21.10 7.01
CA LYS A 533 0.50 21.77 7.70
C LYS A 533 1.44 22.48 6.73
N ILE A 534 1.79 21.87 5.60
CA ILE A 534 2.62 22.48 4.56
C ILE A 534 1.93 23.73 4.00
N MET A 535 0.65 23.66 3.68
CA MET A 535 -0.11 24.80 3.13
C MET A 535 -0.27 25.95 4.12
N GLU A 536 -0.45 25.64 5.41
CA GLU A 536 -0.68 26.64 6.46
C GLU A 536 0.63 27.29 6.94
N GLN A 537 1.72 26.52 7.05
CA GLN A 537 2.98 26.95 7.66
C GLN A 537 4.09 27.24 6.64
N GLY A 538 3.85 26.95 5.36
CA GLY A 538 4.82 27.20 4.30
C GLY A 538 6.17 26.52 4.56
N GLU A 539 7.26 27.27 4.46
CA GLU A 539 8.64 26.75 4.61
C GLU A 539 8.88 25.98 5.91
N ALA A 540 8.25 26.40 7.02
CA ALA A 540 8.39 25.71 8.30
C ALA A 540 7.73 24.31 8.27
N GLY A 541 6.56 24.20 7.66
CA GLY A 541 5.87 22.92 7.44
C GLY A 541 6.65 21.98 6.54
N VAL A 542 7.22 22.51 5.46
CA VAL A 542 8.10 21.77 4.55
C VAL A 542 9.34 21.25 5.27
N LYS A 543 9.99 22.09 6.08
CA LYS A 543 11.16 21.68 6.85
C LYS A 543 10.89 20.52 7.79
N ASP A 544 9.73 20.52 8.44
CA ASP A 544 9.32 19.41 9.30
C ASP A 544 9.02 18.16 8.47
N TYR A 545 8.32 18.31 7.35
CA TYR A 545 8.02 17.21 6.44
C TYR A 545 9.29 16.56 5.86
N MET A 546 10.29 17.35 5.52
CA MET A 546 11.58 16.84 5.05
C MET A 546 12.29 15.97 6.09
N LYS A 547 12.11 16.20 7.40
CA LYS A 547 12.64 15.28 8.43
C LYS A 547 12.06 13.88 8.33
N PHE A 548 10.79 13.79 7.92
CA PHE A 548 10.13 12.50 7.65
C PHE A 548 10.69 11.86 6.38
N LEU A 549 10.73 12.58 5.26
CA LEU A 549 11.21 12.04 3.98
C LEU A 549 12.68 11.57 4.04
N THR A 550 13.52 12.26 4.82
CA THR A 550 14.94 11.91 4.98
C THR A 550 15.20 10.88 6.05
N GLY A 551 14.18 10.45 6.78
CA GLY A 551 14.31 9.60 7.96
C GLY A 551 14.47 8.10 7.64
N GLY A 552 13.97 7.63 6.50
CA GLY A 552 14.01 6.21 6.11
C GLY A 552 13.49 5.28 7.20
N GLY A 553 14.26 4.24 7.51
CA GLY A 553 14.01 3.29 8.61
C GLY A 553 14.78 3.59 9.89
N SER A 554 15.37 4.80 10.04
CA SER A 554 16.19 5.16 11.21
C SER A 554 15.41 5.23 12.53
N LYS A 555 14.07 5.29 12.46
CA LYS A 555 13.15 5.33 13.60
C LYS A 555 11.91 4.49 13.32
N ASP A 556 11.12 4.23 14.37
CA ASP A 556 9.79 3.65 14.21
C ASP A 556 8.88 4.57 13.38
N PRO A 557 7.93 4.01 12.60
CA PRO A 557 7.05 4.79 11.73
C PRO A 557 6.31 5.93 12.45
N ILE A 558 5.83 5.67 13.66
CA ILE A 558 5.14 6.67 14.49
C ILE A 558 6.09 7.83 14.86
N ASP A 559 7.32 7.51 15.25
CA ASP A 559 8.31 8.51 15.62
C ASP A 559 8.77 9.35 14.42
N LEU A 560 8.84 8.76 13.22
CA LEU A 560 9.12 9.49 11.99
C LEU A 560 8.02 10.51 11.69
N LEU A 561 6.75 10.14 11.83
CA LEU A 561 5.63 11.05 11.65
C LEU A 561 5.60 12.15 12.72
N LYS A 562 5.96 11.82 13.97
CA LYS A 562 6.11 12.83 15.04
C LYS A 562 7.18 13.88 14.72
N LEU A 563 8.26 13.51 14.04
CA LEU A 563 9.27 14.49 13.58
C LEU A 563 8.68 15.51 12.60
N ALA A 564 7.72 15.09 11.78
CA ALA A 564 6.97 15.97 10.90
C ALA A 564 5.81 16.71 11.60
N GLY A 565 5.57 16.41 12.87
CA GLY A 565 4.52 17.02 13.70
C GLY A 565 3.16 16.37 13.56
N VAL A 566 3.11 15.10 13.17
CA VAL A 566 1.88 14.28 13.13
C VAL A 566 2.03 13.11 14.08
N ASP A 567 1.21 13.06 15.11
CA ASP A 567 1.21 11.98 16.11
C ASP A 567 0.01 11.05 15.90
N MET A 568 0.24 9.91 15.25
CA MET A 568 -0.80 8.92 14.96
C MET A 568 -1.29 8.15 16.21
N THR A 569 -0.64 8.31 17.37
CA THR A 569 -1.16 7.76 18.64
C THR A 569 -2.31 8.59 19.20
N THR A 570 -2.58 9.76 18.62
CA THR A 570 -3.71 10.64 18.97
C THR A 570 -4.81 10.57 17.92
N LYS A 571 -6.00 11.06 18.24
CA LYS A 571 -7.14 11.17 17.32
C LYS A 571 -6.96 12.27 16.27
N GLU A 572 -6.15 13.29 16.58
CA GLU A 572 -6.05 14.55 15.81
C GLU A 572 -5.79 14.37 14.30
N PRO A 573 -4.87 13.50 13.82
CA PRO A 573 -4.65 13.37 12.38
C PRO A 573 -5.87 12.85 11.62
N ILE A 574 -6.63 11.94 12.24
CA ILE A 574 -7.84 11.36 11.63
C ILE A 574 -8.97 12.39 11.65
N GLU A 575 -9.13 13.14 12.75
CA GLU A 575 -10.08 14.25 12.86
C GLU A 575 -9.83 15.31 11.78
N LYS A 576 -8.57 15.72 11.57
CA LYS A 576 -8.18 16.67 10.51
C LYS A 576 -8.52 16.17 9.11
N ALA A 577 -8.36 14.87 8.87
CA ALA A 577 -8.76 14.27 7.59
C ALA A 577 -10.28 14.34 7.40
N LEU A 578 -11.06 14.04 8.44
CA LEU A 578 -12.52 14.09 8.40
C LEU A 578 -13.07 15.52 8.37
N GLU A 579 -12.37 16.51 8.96
CA GLU A 579 -12.68 17.94 8.76
C GLU A 579 -12.60 18.31 7.27
N LEU A 580 -11.53 17.90 6.57
CA LEU A 580 -11.41 18.13 5.14
C LEU A 580 -12.51 17.42 4.34
N PHE A 581 -12.84 16.19 4.70
CA PHE A 581 -13.96 15.47 4.09
C PHE A 581 -15.27 16.25 4.25
N LYS A 582 -15.55 16.79 5.45
CA LYS A 582 -16.71 17.63 5.72
C LYS A 582 -16.70 18.90 4.85
N GLU A 583 -15.58 19.60 4.75
CA GLU A 583 -15.45 20.81 3.94
C GLU A 583 -15.76 20.54 2.46
N LEU A 584 -15.24 19.43 1.93
CA LEU A 584 -15.48 19.01 0.55
C LEU A 584 -16.96 18.63 0.33
N LEU A 585 -17.55 17.93 1.30
CA LEU A 585 -18.97 17.55 1.27
C LEU A 585 -19.87 18.78 1.27
N ASP A 586 -19.60 19.76 2.14
CA ASP A 586 -20.33 21.03 2.20
C ASP A 586 -20.25 21.79 0.85
N GLN A 587 -19.08 21.80 0.20
CA GLN A 587 -18.92 22.42 -1.13
C GLN A 587 -19.68 21.66 -2.23
N MET A 588 -19.71 20.33 -2.17
CA MET A 588 -20.43 19.51 -3.13
C MET A 588 -21.94 19.68 -3.02
N GLU A 589 -22.48 19.67 -1.81
CA GLU A 589 -23.90 19.93 -1.54
C GLU A 589 -24.33 21.30 -2.07
N GLN A 590 -23.54 22.36 -1.85
CA GLN A 590 -23.81 23.70 -2.38
C GLN A 590 -23.81 23.72 -3.91
N SER A 591 -22.92 22.95 -4.56
CA SER A 591 -22.86 22.85 -6.01
C SER A 591 -24.14 22.25 -6.59
N PHE A 592 -24.70 21.20 -5.99
CA PHE A 592 -25.96 20.59 -6.41
C PHE A 592 -27.15 21.51 -6.15
N LEU A 593 -27.21 22.17 -5.00
CA LEU A 593 -28.31 23.15 -4.69
C LEU A 593 -28.34 24.30 -5.69
N SER A 594 -27.21 24.76 -6.19
CA SER A 594 -27.13 25.84 -7.19
C SER A 594 -27.59 25.41 -8.59
N ILE A 595 -27.55 24.12 -8.91
CA ILE A 595 -28.05 23.56 -10.17
C ILE A 595 -29.56 23.44 -10.12
N ASP A 596 -30.13 22.93 -9.01
CA ASP A 596 -31.58 22.80 -8.80
C ASP A 596 -32.30 24.16 -8.79
N ALA A 597 -31.64 25.23 -8.29
CA ALA A 597 -32.20 26.57 -8.26
C ALA A 597 -32.26 27.28 -9.64
N ASN A 598 -31.53 26.76 -10.65
CA ASN A 598 -31.47 27.30 -12.00
C ASN A 598 -32.19 26.40 -13.04
N ALA A 599 -32.76 25.27 -12.64
CA ALA A 599 -33.55 24.36 -13.46
C ALA A 599 -35.04 24.60 -13.20
#